data_1d0c6f3d79f071e12ce25d733c383281
#
_entry.id   1d0c6f3d79f071e12ce25d733c383281
#
_cell.length_a   1.000
_cell.length_b   1.000
_cell.length_c   1.000
_cell.angle_alpha   90.00
_cell.angle_beta   90.00
_cell.angle_gamma   90.00
#
_symmetry.space_group_name_H-M   'P 1'
#
loop_
_entity.id
_entity.type
_entity.pdbx_description
1 polymer ?
#
loop_
_entity_poly.entity_id
_entity_poly.type
_entity_poly.pdbx_seq_one_letter_code
_entity_poly.pdbx_strand_id
1 'polypeptide(L)'
;MAKGLIIAAPASGSGKTTLTLGLLRLLTRRGMAVGSAKVGPDYIDPAFHASASGRPCYNLDSWAMRAETLGALAARAADGADLLVCEGVMGLFDGAFVPAGQPDGSTADLAAATGWPVVLVIDGRGMTGSAAAVLAGFAHLRPEVRIRGVIFNRVMGAKHKAAIAAACAISCPEIRLLGFLPPSAGLETPSRHLGLVQAAERADLQAFLDGAAALAAEHLDVDGLVGLAGPSRLGGGEGGIPVPPLGQRIAVARDTAFAFAYPAMLEGWRAAGVDLSFFSPLAGQGPMETADAVYLPGGYPELHAGPLAGNAAFLDGLRAAAARGAVLYGECGGYMVLGRGMEDADGTRHAMAGLLGLETSFARRKLHLGYRRATLAAAGPLGGAGAAFRGHEFHYASILAEQGAPLFAVADAPGAALGGAGLVAGRVMGSFVHLIDAAAP
;
A
#
# COMPACT_ATOMS: atom_id res chain seq x y z
N MET A 1 -17.03 -6.20 15.90
CA MET A 1 -16.21 -5.42 14.96
C MET A 1 -16.86 -4.06 14.72
N ALA A 2 -16.05 -3.00 14.63
CA ALA A 2 -16.54 -1.68 14.23
C ALA A 2 -17.25 -1.75 12.87
N LYS A 3 -18.21 -0.85 12.65
CA LYS A 3 -18.83 -0.66 11.34
C LYS A 3 -17.81 -0.01 10.40
N GLY A 4 -17.82 -0.42 9.12
CA GLY A 4 -16.91 0.09 8.12
C GLY A 4 -17.61 0.71 6.92
N LEU A 5 -16.88 1.55 6.18
CA LEU A 5 -17.27 2.08 4.89
C LEU A 5 -16.03 2.22 3.98
N ILE A 6 -16.24 2.29 2.68
CA ILE A 6 -15.18 2.44 1.68
C ILE A 6 -15.33 3.78 0.97
N ILE A 7 -14.25 4.56 0.92
CA ILE A 7 -14.15 5.75 0.08
C ILE A 7 -13.53 5.34 -1.26
N ALA A 8 -14.29 5.42 -2.34
CA ALA A 8 -13.86 5.04 -3.67
C ALA A 8 -14.08 6.17 -4.69
N ALA A 9 -13.60 6.00 -5.90
CA ALA A 9 -13.81 6.98 -6.97
C ALA A 9 -13.85 6.31 -8.34
N PRO A 10 -14.35 6.97 -9.38
CA PRO A 10 -14.31 6.47 -10.77
C PRO A 10 -12.90 6.31 -11.33
N ALA A 11 -11.94 7.11 -10.87
CA ALA A 11 -10.56 7.10 -11.38
C ALA A 11 -9.57 7.62 -10.34
N SER A 12 -8.27 7.38 -10.58
CA SER A 12 -7.18 8.02 -9.85
C SER A 12 -7.24 9.54 -10.02
N GLY A 13 -6.74 10.28 -9.01
CA GLY A 13 -6.73 11.76 -9.05
C GLY A 13 -8.08 12.43 -8.75
N SER A 14 -9.14 11.68 -8.43
CA SER A 14 -10.45 12.25 -8.05
C SER A 14 -10.47 12.90 -6.65
N GLY A 15 -9.41 12.77 -5.85
CA GLY A 15 -9.27 13.39 -4.53
C GLY A 15 -9.64 12.48 -3.35
N LYS A 16 -9.69 11.15 -3.56
CA LYS A 16 -9.97 10.15 -2.50
C LYS A 16 -9.07 10.33 -1.28
N THR A 17 -7.76 10.33 -1.50
CA THR A 17 -6.76 10.38 -0.43
C THR A 17 -6.90 11.63 0.42
N THR A 18 -6.96 12.82 -0.20
CA THR A 18 -7.15 14.09 0.54
C THR A 18 -8.44 14.07 1.36
N LEU A 19 -9.54 13.57 0.77
CA LEU A 19 -10.81 13.45 1.48
C LEU A 19 -10.72 12.45 2.63
N THR A 20 -10.16 11.26 2.41
CA THR A 20 -10.02 10.24 3.45
C THR A 20 -9.19 10.75 4.62
N LEU A 21 -8.06 11.41 4.34
CA LEU A 21 -7.21 12.01 5.37
C LEU A 21 -7.93 13.11 6.15
N GLY A 22 -8.70 13.95 5.46
CA GLY A 22 -9.56 14.97 6.09
C GLY A 22 -10.60 14.36 7.00
N LEU A 23 -11.29 13.30 6.58
CA LEU A 23 -12.26 12.57 7.38
C LEU A 23 -11.62 11.91 8.61
N LEU A 24 -10.52 11.19 8.43
CA LEU A 24 -9.79 10.55 9.53
C LEU A 24 -9.38 11.59 10.58
N ARG A 25 -8.77 12.69 10.15
CA ARG A 25 -8.33 13.77 11.05
C ARG A 25 -9.50 14.45 11.76
N LEU A 26 -10.59 14.75 11.05
CA LEU A 26 -11.78 15.41 11.60
C LEU A 26 -12.47 14.53 12.66
N LEU A 27 -12.72 13.27 12.32
CA LEU A 27 -13.42 12.34 13.21
C LEU A 27 -12.60 12.07 14.47
N THR A 28 -11.28 11.90 14.33
CA THR A 28 -10.37 11.76 15.49
C THR A 28 -10.41 13.01 16.38
N ARG A 29 -10.43 14.23 15.81
CA ARG A 29 -10.56 15.46 16.58
C ARG A 29 -11.92 15.62 17.27
N ARG A 30 -12.96 14.98 16.74
CA ARG A 30 -14.28 14.89 17.38
C ARG A 30 -14.32 13.86 18.52
N GLY A 31 -13.19 13.19 18.83
CA GLY A 31 -13.09 12.21 19.91
C GLY A 31 -13.51 10.79 19.50
N MET A 32 -13.74 10.53 18.20
CA MET A 32 -14.07 9.20 17.70
C MET A 32 -12.79 8.36 17.52
N ALA A 33 -12.79 7.12 17.97
CA ALA A 33 -11.73 6.16 17.66
C ALA A 33 -11.91 5.64 16.23
N VAL A 34 -11.11 6.14 15.29
CA VAL A 34 -11.24 5.79 13.88
C VAL A 34 -10.11 4.86 13.45
N GLY A 35 -10.46 3.63 13.05
CA GLY A 35 -9.57 2.72 12.36
C GLY A 35 -9.47 3.07 10.87
N SER A 36 -8.37 2.71 10.23
CA SER A 36 -8.23 2.92 8.79
C SER A 36 -7.64 1.72 8.08
N ALA A 37 -8.03 1.54 6.82
CA ALA A 37 -7.46 0.55 5.92
C ALA A 37 -7.26 1.15 4.52
N LYS A 38 -6.34 0.57 3.77
CA LYS A 38 -6.07 0.90 2.36
C LYS A 38 -6.26 -0.33 1.49
N VAL A 39 -7.04 -0.21 0.41
CA VAL A 39 -7.18 -1.30 -0.57
C VAL A 39 -5.88 -1.43 -1.37
N GLY A 40 -5.46 -2.69 -1.57
CA GLY A 40 -4.29 -3.01 -2.39
C GLY A 40 -2.94 -2.80 -1.70
N PRO A 41 -1.85 -2.92 -2.44
CA PRO A 41 -0.49 -3.03 -1.89
C PRO A 41 0.24 -1.70 -1.71
N ASP A 42 -0.45 -0.61 -1.49
CA ASP A 42 0.13 0.73 -1.32
C ASP A 42 0.91 0.86 -0.01
N TYR A 43 2.13 1.39 -0.06
CA TYR A 43 2.97 1.62 1.12
C TYR A 43 2.92 3.04 1.66
N ILE A 44 2.47 4.00 0.85
CA ILE A 44 2.60 5.43 1.13
C ILE A 44 1.35 5.96 1.83
N ASP A 45 0.17 5.71 1.28
CA ASP A 45 -1.10 6.18 1.85
C ASP A 45 -1.31 5.68 3.28
N PRO A 46 -0.98 4.41 3.67
CA PRO A 46 -1.12 3.95 5.04
C PRO A 46 -0.38 4.79 6.09
N ALA A 47 0.80 5.34 5.75
CA ALA A 47 1.55 6.21 6.65
C ALA A 47 0.86 7.57 6.88
N PHE A 48 0.23 8.12 5.83
CA PHE A 48 -0.60 9.31 5.96
C PHE A 48 -1.86 9.04 6.79
N HIS A 49 -2.53 7.91 6.58
CA HIS A 49 -3.68 7.49 7.38
C HIS A 49 -3.32 7.37 8.86
N ALA A 50 -2.19 6.73 9.16
CA ALA A 50 -1.72 6.60 10.53
C ALA A 50 -1.42 7.97 11.17
N SER A 51 -0.86 8.90 10.40
CA SER A 51 -0.61 10.28 10.87
C SER A 51 -1.90 11.07 11.09
N ALA A 52 -2.96 10.80 10.31
CA ALA A 52 -4.25 11.48 10.42
C ALA A 52 -5.09 10.96 11.59
N SER A 53 -5.10 9.64 11.82
CA SER A 53 -5.93 8.98 12.83
C SER A 53 -5.21 8.71 14.17
N GLY A 54 -3.87 8.74 14.18
CA GLY A 54 -3.06 8.30 15.33
C GLY A 54 -3.06 6.79 15.56
N ARG A 55 -3.57 5.98 14.61
CA ARG A 55 -3.69 4.52 14.69
C ARG A 55 -3.05 3.87 13.45
N PRO A 56 -2.53 2.63 13.57
CA PRO A 56 -2.02 1.92 12.39
C PRO A 56 -3.07 1.79 11.29
N CYS A 57 -2.61 1.87 10.04
CA CYS A 57 -3.41 1.58 8.86
C CYS A 57 -2.94 0.27 8.23
N TYR A 58 -3.88 -0.62 7.90
CA TYR A 58 -3.56 -1.91 7.29
C TYR A 58 -3.99 -1.95 5.83
N ASN A 59 -3.17 -2.61 5.01
CA ASN A 59 -3.57 -2.93 3.65
C ASN A 59 -4.56 -4.10 3.67
N LEU A 60 -5.58 -4.00 2.81
CA LEU A 60 -6.55 -5.06 2.55
C LEU A 60 -6.56 -5.34 1.05
N ASP A 61 -6.08 -6.50 0.67
CA ASP A 61 -5.89 -6.87 -0.74
C ASP A 61 -6.59 -8.20 -1.04
N SER A 62 -7.71 -8.11 -1.76
CA SER A 62 -8.54 -9.28 -2.07
C SER A 62 -7.89 -10.25 -3.05
N TRP A 63 -6.92 -9.79 -3.88
CA TRP A 63 -6.17 -10.66 -4.77
C TRP A 63 -4.99 -11.33 -4.05
N ALA A 64 -4.24 -10.56 -3.27
CA ALA A 64 -2.96 -11.02 -2.74
C ALA A 64 -3.08 -11.75 -1.40
N MET A 65 -4.15 -11.53 -0.65
CA MET A 65 -4.34 -12.10 0.68
C MET A 65 -5.27 -13.31 0.65
N ARG A 66 -4.98 -14.31 1.49
CA ARG A 66 -5.91 -15.39 1.83
C ARG A 66 -7.11 -14.80 2.59
N ALA A 67 -8.25 -15.48 2.50
CA ALA A 67 -9.49 -15.00 3.15
C ALA A 67 -9.33 -14.80 4.67
N GLU A 68 -8.63 -15.72 5.33
CA GLU A 68 -8.33 -15.64 6.77
C GLU A 68 -7.41 -14.45 7.10
N THR A 69 -6.39 -14.18 6.28
CA THR A 69 -5.50 -13.03 6.45
C THR A 69 -6.27 -11.72 6.27
N LEU A 70 -7.08 -11.64 5.22
CA LEU A 70 -7.92 -10.47 4.93
C LEU A 70 -8.89 -10.19 6.08
N GLY A 71 -9.58 -11.23 6.58
CA GLY A 71 -10.50 -11.12 7.70
C GLY A 71 -9.85 -10.70 9.01
N ALA A 72 -8.67 -11.27 9.31
CA ALA A 72 -7.91 -10.93 10.51
C ALA A 72 -7.40 -9.48 10.47
N LEU A 73 -6.90 -9.00 9.31
CA LEU A 73 -6.43 -7.62 9.18
C LEU A 73 -7.59 -6.62 9.21
N ALA A 74 -8.73 -6.94 8.62
CA ALA A 74 -9.94 -6.12 8.74
C ALA A 74 -10.41 -6.02 10.20
N ALA A 75 -10.38 -7.15 10.95
CA ALA A 75 -10.70 -7.17 12.38
C ALA A 75 -9.70 -6.34 13.20
N ARG A 76 -8.39 -6.45 12.91
CA ARG A 76 -7.34 -5.68 13.58
C ARG A 76 -7.46 -4.18 13.31
N ALA A 77 -7.75 -3.78 12.06
CA ALA A 77 -8.01 -2.38 11.72
C ALA A 77 -9.22 -1.80 12.48
N ALA A 78 -10.20 -2.65 12.78
CA ALA A 78 -11.43 -2.29 13.49
C ALA A 78 -11.31 -2.43 15.02
N ASP A 79 -10.21 -2.99 15.55
CA ASP A 79 -10.08 -3.24 17.00
C ASP A 79 -10.04 -1.93 17.80
N GLY A 80 -10.90 -1.84 18.81
CA GLY A 80 -11.03 -0.62 19.62
C GLY A 80 -11.41 0.63 18.82
N ALA A 81 -11.98 0.48 17.62
CA ALA A 81 -12.48 1.59 16.82
C ALA A 81 -14.01 1.69 16.88
N ASP A 82 -14.54 2.91 16.81
CA ASP A 82 -15.97 3.19 16.63
C ASP A 82 -16.38 3.06 15.15
N LEU A 83 -15.45 3.42 14.26
CA LEU A 83 -15.63 3.42 12.81
C LEU A 83 -14.35 2.95 12.11
N LEU A 84 -14.49 2.17 11.04
CA LEU A 84 -13.41 1.85 10.10
C LEU A 84 -13.64 2.57 8.76
N VAL A 85 -12.68 3.39 8.34
CA VAL A 85 -12.67 4.02 7.02
C VAL A 85 -11.62 3.34 6.15
N CYS A 86 -12.07 2.72 5.05
CA CYS A 86 -11.21 2.07 4.08
C CYS A 86 -11.07 2.95 2.83
N GLU A 87 -9.85 3.29 2.43
CA GLU A 87 -9.62 4.01 1.18
C GLU A 87 -9.38 3.04 0.03
N GLY A 88 -10.12 3.22 -1.06
CA GLY A 88 -9.98 2.47 -2.29
C GLY A 88 -8.70 2.79 -3.05
N VAL A 89 -8.28 1.87 -3.90
CA VAL A 89 -7.17 2.02 -4.86
C VAL A 89 -7.72 2.34 -6.25
N MET A 90 -7.03 3.13 -7.05
CA MET A 90 -7.36 3.45 -8.46
C MET A 90 -8.84 3.85 -8.64
N GLY A 91 -9.51 3.41 -9.69
CA GLY A 91 -10.96 3.46 -9.83
C GLY A 91 -11.63 2.28 -9.12
N LEU A 92 -12.91 2.46 -8.75
CA LEU A 92 -13.67 1.46 -7.98
C LEU A 92 -13.61 0.05 -8.58
N PHE A 93 -13.65 -0.05 -9.89
CA PHE A 93 -13.67 -1.33 -10.63
C PHE A 93 -12.34 -1.66 -11.32
N ASP A 94 -11.29 -0.85 -11.07
CA ASP A 94 -9.97 -1.08 -11.65
C ASP A 94 -9.22 -2.11 -10.82
N GLY A 95 -8.98 -3.27 -11.40
CA GLY A 95 -8.25 -4.39 -10.80
C GLY A 95 -7.28 -5.03 -11.78
N ALA A 96 -6.65 -6.11 -11.38
CA ALA A 96 -5.82 -6.92 -12.26
C ALA A 96 -6.69 -7.68 -13.27
N PHE A 97 -6.14 -7.89 -14.47
CA PHE A 97 -6.77 -8.82 -15.39
C PHE A 97 -6.60 -10.25 -14.85
N VAL A 98 -7.71 -10.89 -14.49
CA VAL A 98 -7.74 -12.26 -13.95
C VAL A 98 -8.87 -13.05 -14.61
N PRO A 99 -8.82 -14.40 -14.60
CA PRO A 99 -9.95 -15.21 -15.06
C PRO A 99 -11.25 -14.88 -14.30
N ALA A 100 -12.37 -14.99 -15.00
CA ALA A 100 -13.68 -14.71 -14.42
C ALA A 100 -13.94 -15.51 -13.14
N GLY A 101 -14.48 -14.86 -12.13
CA GLY A 101 -14.77 -15.47 -10.81
C GLY A 101 -13.59 -15.49 -9.84
N GLN A 102 -12.42 -15.00 -10.22
CA GLN A 102 -11.31 -14.79 -9.29
C GLN A 102 -11.28 -13.32 -8.82
N PRO A 103 -10.87 -13.08 -7.56
CA PRO A 103 -10.63 -11.71 -7.08
C PRO A 103 -9.58 -11.01 -7.93
N ASP A 104 -9.83 -9.75 -8.30
CA ASP A 104 -8.95 -8.95 -9.14
C ASP A 104 -8.17 -7.89 -8.35
N GLY A 105 -8.38 -7.79 -7.03
CA GLY A 105 -7.73 -6.80 -6.16
C GLY A 105 -8.33 -5.39 -6.27
N SER A 106 -9.44 -5.23 -7.01
CA SER A 106 -10.13 -3.95 -7.09
C SER A 106 -10.79 -3.56 -5.77
N THR A 107 -11.07 -2.27 -5.63
CA THR A 107 -11.88 -1.76 -4.51
C THR A 107 -13.28 -2.41 -4.51
N ALA A 108 -13.82 -2.73 -5.68
CA ALA A 108 -15.11 -3.38 -5.83
C ALA A 108 -15.11 -4.79 -5.26
N ASP A 109 -14.05 -5.57 -5.47
CA ASP A 109 -13.92 -6.90 -4.89
C ASP A 109 -13.89 -6.86 -3.36
N LEU A 110 -13.12 -5.93 -2.79
CA LEU A 110 -13.11 -5.74 -1.35
C LEU A 110 -14.49 -5.31 -0.82
N ALA A 111 -15.19 -4.41 -1.53
CA ALA A 111 -16.52 -3.98 -1.17
C ALA A 111 -17.54 -5.15 -1.18
N ALA A 112 -17.47 -6.00 -2.18
CA ALA A 112 -18.30 -7.20 -2.28
C ALA A 112 -18.00 -8.21 -1.15
N ALA A 113 -16.71 -8.46 -0.86
CA ALA A 113 -16.26 -9.39 0.18
C ALA A 113 -16.63 -8.89 1.58
N THR A 114 -16.41 -7.63 1.89
CA THR A 114 -16.70 -7.03 3.20
C THR A 114 -18.17 -6.73 3.40
N GLY A 115 -18.89 -6.45 2.31
CA GLY A 115 -20.24 -5.90 2.36
C GLY A 115 -20.31 -4.46 2.87
N TRP A 116 -19.17 -3.78 3.05
CA TRP A 116 -19.16 -2.38 3.44
C TRP A 116 -19.76 -1.48 2.36
N PRO A 117 -20.57 -0.49 2.75
CA PRO A 117 -21.08 0.49 1.81
C PRO A 117 -19.96 1.35 1.25
N VAL A 118 -20.13 1.75 -0.01
CA VAL A 118 -19.19 2.61 -0.75
C VAL A 118 -19.73 4.03 -0.77
N VAL A 119 -18.86 4.99 -0.47
CA VAL A 119 -19.03 6.42 -0.74
C VAL A 119 -18.19 6.75 -1.95
N LEU A 120 -18.83 7.15 -3.05
CA LEU A 120 -18.16 7.44 -4.31
C LEU A 120 -17.78 8.92 -4.41
N VAL A 121 -16.50 9.20 -4.65
CA VAL A 121 -15.95 10.55 -4.84
C VAL A 121 -15.78 10.83 -6.32
N ILE A 122 -16.63 11.69 -6.87
CA ILE A 122 -16.64 12.03 -8.30
C ILE A 122 -16.04 13.41 -8.51
N ASP A 123 -15.07 13.53 -9.41
CA ASP A 123 -14.57 14.83 -9.88
C ASP A 123 -15.65 15.48 -10.74
N GLY A 124 -16.27 16.53 -10.23
CA GLY A 124 -17.39 17.20 -10.88
C GLY A 124 -17.02 18.32 -11.85
N ARG A 125 -15.72 18.51 -12.13
CA ARG A 125 -15.28 19.56 -13.07
C ARG A 125 -15.88 19.37 -14.45
N GLY A 126 -16.50 20.43 -14.98
CA GLY A 126 -17.09 20.42 -16.32
C GLY A 126 -18.33 19.56 -16.47
N MET A 127 -18.91 19.03 -15.40
CA MET A 127 -20.11 18.20 -15.42
C MET A 127 -21.29 18.92 -14.75
N THR A 128 -22.49 18.67 -15.27
CA THR A 128 -23.76 19.00 -14.61
C THR A 128 -24.63 17.73 -14.56
N GLY A 129 -25.62 17.58 -15.42
CA GLY A 129 -26.43 16.34 -15.53
C GLY A 129 -25.61 15.07 -15.82
N SER A 130 -24.49 15.18 -16.54
CA SER A 130 -23.58 14.06 -16.82
C SER A 130 -22.97 13.45 -15.56
N ALA A 131 -22.86 14.22 -14.46
CA ALA A 131 -22.39 13.69 -13.18
C ALA A 131 -23.32 12.60 -12.62
N ALA A 132 -24.63 12.75 -12.81
CA ALA A 132 -25.62 11.75 -12.44
C ALA A 132 -25.52 10.47 -13.30
N ALA A 133 -25.19 10.61 -14.59
CA ALA A 133 -24.96 9.45 -15.46
C ALA A 133 -23.73 8.65 -15.04
N VAL A 134 -22.64 9.33 -14.61
CA VAL A 134 -21.48 8.65 -14.04
C VAL A 134 -21.88 7.91 -12.76
N LEU A 135 -22.58 8.56 -11.82
CA LEU A 135 -23.04 7.93 -10.59
C LEU A 135 -23.91 6.69 -10.86
N ALA A 136 -24.90 6.83 -11.74
CA ALA A 136 -25.80 5.73 -12.12
C ALA A 136 -25.05 4.56 -12.76
N GLY A 137 -24.12 4.83 -13.67
CA GLY A 137 -23.28 3.78 -14.27
C GLY A 137 -22.49 2.98 -13.25
N PHE A 138 -21.85 3.66 -12.28
CA PHE A 138 -21.13 2.99 -11.21
C PHE A 138 -22.06 2.23 -10.26
N ALA A 139 -23.23 2.76 -9.94
CA ALA A 139 -24.18 2.13 -9.03
C ALA A 139 -24.78 0.83 -9.57
N HIS A 140 -24.92 0.70 -10.89
CA HIS A 140 -25.58 -0.45 -11.52
C HIS A 140 -24.62 -1.50 -12.11
N LEU A 141 -23.30 -1.19 -12.20
CA LEU A 141 -22.35 -2.08 -12.88
C LEU A 141 -22.17 -3.43 -12.15
N ARG A 142 -22.13 -3.41 -10.81
CA ARG A 142 -22.01 -4.62 -9.98
C ARG A 142 -22.97 -4.51 -8.78
N PRO A 143 -24.09 -5.25 -8.79
CA PRO A 143 -25.14 -5.15 -7.75
C PRO A 143 -24.67 -5.48 -6.34
N GLU A 144 -23.64 -6.31 -6.19
CA GLU A 144 -23.05 -6.66 -4.90
C GLU A 144 -22.24 -5.51 -4.27
N VAL A 145 -21.84 -4.50 -5.07
CA VAL A 145 -21.12 -3.31 -4.61
C VAL A 145 -22.14 -2.22 -4.29
N ARG A 146 -22.35 -1.99 -3.00
CA ARG A 146 -23.41 -1.07 -2.53
C ARG A 146 -22.92 0.36 -2.43
N ILE A 147 -23.07 1.15 -3.50
CA ILE A 147 -22.85 2.60 -3.43
C ILE A 147 -24.01 3.23 -2.67
N ARG A 148 -23.76 3.85 -1.52
CA ARG A 148 -24.76 4.44 -0.63
C ARG A 148 -24.61 5.93 -0.43
N GLY A 149 -23.45 6.48 -0.79
CA GLY A 149 -23.19 7.91 -0.72
C GLY A 149 -22.38 8.40 -1.90
N VAL A 150 -22.50 9.68 -2.20
CA VAL A 150 -21.72 10.36 -3.23
C VAL A 150 -21.24 11.71 -2.71
N ILE A 151 -20.00 12.05 -3.02
CA ILE A 151 -19.38 13.35 -2.79
C ILE A 151 -18.86 13.84 -4.14
N PHE A 152 -19.20 15.06 -4.52
CA PHE A 152 -18.67 15.67 -5.72
C PHE A 152 -17.52 16.60 -5.36
N ASN A 153 -16.34 16.30 -5.89
CA ASN A 153 -15.12 17.08 -5.65
C ASN A 153 -14.93 18.12 -6.78
N ARG A 154 -14.26 19.21 -6.45
CA ARG A 154 -13.91 20.33 -7.37
C ARG A 154 -15.15 21.00 -8.02
N VAL A 155 -16.22 21.13 -7.24
CA VAL A 155 -17.48 21.79 -7.65
C VAL A 155 -17.63 23.13 -6.97
N MET A 156 -17.76 24.19 -7.75
CA MET A 156 -17.97 25.56 -7.27
C MET A 156 -19.31 26.12 -7.73
N GLY A 157 -19.80 27.09 -6.97
CA GLY A 157 -20.99 27.89 -7.30
C GLY A 157 -22.32 27.18 -7.03
N ALA A 158 -23.27 27.93 -6.49
CA ALA A 158 -24.58 27.40 -6.08
C ALA A 158 -25.37 26.79 -7.23
N LYS A 159 -25.37 27.43 -8.41
CA LYS A 159 -26.09 26.92 -9.59
C LYS A 159 -25.53 25.58 -10.08
N HIS A 160 -24.19 25.41 -10.05
CA HIS A 160 -23.54 24.17 -10.45
C HIS A 160 -23.90 23.03 -9.47
N LYS A 161 -23.78 23.28 -8.17
CA LYS A 161 -24.18 22.33 -7.12
C LYS A 161 -25.66 21.92 -7.24
N ALA A 162 -26.56 22.89 -7.44
CA ALA A 162 -27.98 22.64 -7.60
C ALA A 162 -28.30 21.78 -8.84
N ALA A 163 -27.63 22.01 -9.97
CA ALA A 163 -27.84 21.25 -11.20
C ALA A 163 -27.41 19.78 -11.03
N ILE A 164 -26.25 19.53 -10.41
CA ILE A 164 -25.79 18.16 -10.11
C ILE A 164 -26.76 17.49 -9.12
N ALA A 165 -27.13 18.16 -8.02
CA ALA A 165 -28.02 17.62 -7.02
C ALA A 165 -29.38 17.22 -7.59
N ALA A 166 -30.00 18.09 -8.43
CA ALA A 166 -31.27 17.80 -9.08
C ALA A 166 -31.18 16.58 -10.00
N ALA A 167 -30.12 16.48 -10.81
CA ALA A 167 -29.90 15.34 -11.70
C ALA A 167 -29.71 14.02 -10.92
N CYS A 168 -28.95 14.06 -9.82
CA CYS A 168 -28.73 12.87 -8.95
C CYS A 168 -30.02 12.44 -8.25
N ALA A 169 -30.82 13.39 -7.76
CA ALA A 169 -32.10 13.09 -7.10
C ALA A 169 -33.10 12.38 -8.02
N ILE A 170 -33.03 12.63 -9.33
CA ILE A 170 -33.87 11.95 -10.33
C ILE A 170 -33.32 10.57 -10.70
N SER A 171 -31.98 10.47 -10.90
CA SER A 171 -31.36 9.27 -11.48
C SER A 171 -30.96 8.23 -10.43
N CYS A 172 -30.65 8.65 -9.20
CA CYS A 172 -30.14 7.79 -8.12
C CYS A 172 -30.69 8.26 -6.77
N PRO A 173 -32.03 8.28 -6.56
CA PRO A 173 -32.65 8.83 -5.35
C PRO A 173 -32.26 8.06 -4.07
N GLU A 174 -31.82 6.81 -4.18
CA GLU A 174 -31.38 5.95 -3.09
C GLU A 174 -29.94 6.23 -2.61
N ILE A 175 -29.16 7.01 -3.38
CA ILE A 175 -27.79 7.34 -3.04
C ILE A 175 -27.74 8.72 -2.40
N ARG A 176 -27.28 8.76 -1.14
CA ARG A 176 -27.21 10.01 -0.36
C ARG A 176 -26.15 10.94 -0.94
N LEU A 177 -26.54 12.14 -1.32
CA LEU A 177 -25.60 13.21 -1.64
C LEU A 177 -25.03 13.78 -0.32
N LEU A 178 -23.75 13.57 -0.09
CA LEU A 178 -23.06 13.93 1.17
C LEU A 178 -22.40 15.30 1.11
N GLY A 179 -22.24 15.88 -0.06
CA GLY A 179 -21.71 17.24 -0.18
C GLY A 179 -20.91 17.51 -1.45
N PHE A 180 -20.37 18.73 -1.51
CA PHE A 180 -19.61 19.25 -2.61
C PHE A 180 -18.34 19.92 -2.09
N LEU A 181 -17.18 19.40 -2.44
CA LEU A 181 -15.89 20.01 -2.11
C LEU A 181 -15.49 21.00 -3.20
N PRO A 182 -15.07 22.22 -2.85
CA PRO A 182 -14.51 23.16 -3.81
C PRO A 182 -13.09 22.73 -4.23
N PRO A 183 -12.55 23.25 -5.35
CA PRO A 183 -11.11 23.19 -5.64
C PRO A 183 -10.32 23.81 -4.49
N SER A 184 -9.24 23.14 -4.06
CA SER A 184 -8.37 23.63 -2.99
C SER A 184 -6.90 23.48 -3.41
N ALA A 185 -6.29 24.56 -3.85
CA ALA A 185 -4.88 24.58 -4.28
C ALA A 185 -3.88 24.24 -3.15
N GLY A 186 -4.25 24.48 -1.89
CA GLY A 186 -3.41 24.16 -0.72
C GLY A 186 -3.45 22.71 -0.28
N LEU A 187 -4.31 21.89 -0.89
CA LEU A 187 -4.48 20.47 -0.52
C LEU A 187 -4.03 19.50 -1.62
N GLU A 188 -3.19 19.96 -2.51
CA GLU A 188 -2.55 19.09 -3.49
C GLU A 188 -1.42 18.29 -2.83
N THR A 189 -1.38 16.99 -3.15
CA THR A 189 -0.34 16.09 -2.67
C THR A 189 0.75 15.96 -3.73
N PRO A 190 2.00 16.38 -3.43
CA PRO A 190 3.10 16.16 -4.36
C PRO A 190 3.27 14.67 -4.66
N SER A 191 3.42 14.34 -5.93
CA SER A 191 3.63 12.96 -6.37
C SER A 191 5.06 12.73 -6.84
N ARG A 192 5.54 11.50 -6.67
CA ARG A 192 6.78 10.96 -7.22
C ARG A 192 6.45 9.82 -8.19
N HIS A 193 7.49 9.22 -8.75
CA HIS A 193 7.34 8.11 -9.71
C HIS A 193 6.66 6.86 -9.11
N LEU A 194 6.79 6.59 -7.80
CA LEU A 194 6.11 5.46 -7.12
C LEU A 194 4.87 5.88 -6.32
N GLY A 195 4.35 7.09 -6.51
CA GLY A 195 3.18 7.58 -5.76
C GLY A 195 3.40 8.95 -5.15
N LEU A 196 2.86 9.19 -3.96
CA LEU A 196 3.04 10.44 -3.23
C LEU A 196 4.45 10.57 -2.63
N VAL A 197 4.87 11.77 -2.31
CA VAL A 197 6.01 11.99 -1.40
C VAL A 197 5.66 11.38 -0.04
N GLN A 198 6.60 10.69 0.61
CA GLN A 198 6.32 10.00 1.88
C GLN A 198 5.85 10.97 2.98
N ALA A 199 4.96 10.50 3.86
CA ALA A 199 4.44 11.31 4.96
C ALA A 199 5.55 11.88 5.86
N ALA A 200 6.60 11.09 6.12
CA ALA A 200 7.75 11.49 6.95
C ALA A 200 8.60 12.61 6.31
N GLU A 201 8.54 12.80 4.99
CA GLU A 201 9.28 13.84 4.27
C GLU A 201 8.49 15.15 4.14
N ARG A 202 7.21 15.15 4.51
CA ARG A 202 6.35 16.31 4.37
C ARG A 202 6.42 17.21 5.60
N ALA A 203 7.14 18.33 5.51
CA ALA A 203 7.33 19.27 6.61
C ALA A 203 6.00 19.93 7.07
N ASP A 204 5.03 20.11 6.16
CA ASP A 204 3.73 20.73 6.40
C ASP A 204 2.60 19.70 6.69
N LEU A 205 2.94 18.44 6.98
CA LEU A 205 1.97 17.34 7.09
C LEU A 205 0.80 17.68 8.02
N GLN A 206 1.06 18.23 9.21
CA GLN A 206 0.00 18.53 10.17
C GLN A 206 -0.92 19.64 9.66
N ALA A 207 -0.37 20.70 9.07
CA ALA A 207 -1.16 21.79 8.47
C ALA A 207 -2.02 21.28 7.29
N PHE A 208 -1.47 20.39 6.48
CA PHE A 208 -2.20 19.75 5.40
C PHE A 208 -3.38 18.91 5.92
N LEU A 209 -3.16 18.06 6.92
CA LEU A 209 -4.20 17.23 7.53
C LEU A 209 -5.30 18.09 8.16
N ASP A 210 -4.91 19.17 8.83
CA ASP A 210 -5.82 20.10 9.46
C ASP A 210 -6.66 20.88 8.44
N GLY A 211 -6.05 21.30 7.34
CA GLY A 211 -6.74 21.94 6.22
C GLY A 211 -7.74 21.01 5.54
N ALA A 212 -7.36 19.74 5.31
CA ALA A 212 -8.25 18.73 4.76
C ALA A 212 -9.43 18.42 5.70
N ALA A 213 -9.19 18.40 7.02
CA ALA A 213 -10.23 18.22 8.03
C ALA A 213 -11.21 19.40 8.06
N ALA A 214 -10.71 20.64 7.99
CA ALA A 214 -11.53 21.83 7.93
C ALA A 214 -12.43 21.85 6.68
N LEU A 215 -11.86 21.51 5.52
CA LEU A 215 -12.60 21.41 4.27
C LEU A 215 -13.73 20.36 4.36
N ALA A 216 -13.46 19.21 4.94
CA ALA A 216 -14.47 18.17 5.14
C ALA A 216 -15.58 18.63 6.12
N ALA A 217 -15.20 19.29 7.21
CA ALA A 217 -16.16 19.79 8.21
C ALA A 217 -17.10 20.85 7.66
N GLU A 218 -16.62 21.73 6.78
CA GLU A 218 -17.40 22.82 6.21
C GLU A 218 -18.37 22.37 5.10
N HIS A 219 -17.97 21.36 4.33
CA HIS A 219 -18.63 21.07 3.06
C HIS A 219 -19.33 19.72 2.98
N LEU A 220 -19.20 18.86 4.00
CA LEU A 220 -19.75 17.52 3.98
C LEU A 220 -20.75 17.26 5.11
N ASP A 221 -21.76 16.47 4.81
CA ASP A 221 -22.61 15.83 5.80
C ASP A 221 -21.87 14.63 6.42
N VAL A 222 -20.97 14.95 7.37
CA VAL A 222 -20.09 13.95 8.00
C VAL A 222 -20.89 12.97 8.86
N ASP A 223 -21.93 13.44 9.55
CA ASP A 223 -22.77 12.58 10.39
C ASP A 223 -23.59 11.60 9.51
N GLY A 224 -24.09 12.10 8.38
CA GLY A 224 -24.70 11.28 7.36
C GLY A 224 -23.76 10.24 6.78
N LEU A 225 -22.48 10.59 6.54
CA LEU A 225 -21.45 9.67 6.09
C LEU A 225 -21.18 8.56 7.12
N VAL A 226 -20.98 8.92 8.38
CA VAL A 226 -20.79 7.96 9.50
C VAL A 226 -22.01 7.04 9.63
N GLY A 227 -23.21 7.58 9.47
CA GLY A 227 -24.46 6.82 9.50
C GLY A 227 -24.61 5.77 8.40
N LEU A 228 -23.85 5.89 7.29
CA LEU A 228 -23.84 4.87 6.25
C LEU A 228 -23.04 3.61 6.61
N ALA A 229 -22.11 3.69 7.56
CA ALA A 229 -21.22 2.57 7.89
C ALA A 229 -22.00 1.31 8.28
N GLY A 230 -21.54 0.16 7.79
CA GLY A 230 -22.18 -1.14 7.99
C GLY A 230 -21.22 -2.20 8.59
N PRO A 231 -21.79 -3.31 9.08
CA PRO A 231 -21.00 -4.40 9.61
C PRO A 231 -20.19 -5.09 8.48
N SER A 232 -19.05 -5.67 8.85
CA SER A 232 -18.28 -6.53 7.93
C SER A 232 -18.92 -7.90 7.80
N ARG A 233 -18.86 -8.47 6.59
CA ARG A 233 -19.19 -9.88 6.31
C ARG A 233 -17.97 -10.80 6.46
N LEU A 234 -16.76 -10.24 6.50
CA LEU A 234 -15.55 -11.02 6.73
C LEU A 234 -15.60 -11.59 8.16
N GLY A 235 -15.34 -12.89 8.27
CA GLY A 235 -15.10 -13.52 9.57
C GLY A 235 -13.83 -12.95 10.20
N GLY A 236 -13.87 -12.59 11.48
CA GLY A 236 -12.66 -12.39 12.26
C GLY A 236 -12.03 -13.77 12.55
N GLY A 237 -10.77 -13.95 12.19
CA GLY A 237 -9.99 -15.16 12.49
C GLY A 237 -8.63 -14.79 13.06
N GLU A 238 -7.97 -15.74 13.70
CA GLU A 238 -6.52 -15.64 13.92
C GLU A 238 -5.86 -15.84 12.55
N GLY A 239 -5.66 -14.75 11.81
CA GLY A 239 -4.94 -14.78 10.54
C GLY A 239 -3.54 -15.34 10.77
N GLY A 240 -3.14 -16.31 9.96
CA GLY A 240 -1.77 -16.81 9.97
C GLY A 240 -0.77 -15.71 9.68
N ILE A 241 0.51 -15.99 9.92
CA ILE A 241 1.61 -15.07 9.58
C ILE A 241 1.64 -14.95 8.06
N PRO A 242 1.53 -13.73 7.47
CA PRO A 242 1.50 -13.55 6.03
C PRO A 242 2.76 -14.08 5.33
N VAL A 243 3.94 -13.74 5.87
CA VAL A 243 5.24 -14.18 5.39
C VAL A 243 6.03 -14.76 6.57
N PRO A 244 6.62 -15.96 6.46
CA PRO A 244 7.37 -16.59 7.54
C PRO A 244 8.48 -15.67 8.08
N PRO A 245 8.76 -15.69 9.39
CA PRO A 245 9.88 -14.94 9.94
C PRO A 245 11.22 -15.50 9.41
N LEU A 246 12.15 -14.59 9.15
CA LEU A 246 13.47 -14.88 8.60
C LEU A 246 14.44 -15.46 9.64
N GLY A 247 14.15 -15.25 10.91
CA GLY A 247 14.98 -15.64 12.06
C GLY A 247 14.27 -15.29 13.37
N GLN A 248 14.99 -15.45 14.49
CA GLN A 248 14.46 -15.15 15.82
C GLN A 248 14.74 -13.69 16.23
N ARG A 249 15.86 -13.12 15.78
CA ARG A 249 16.26 -11.72 16.02
C ARG A 249 16.49 -11.05 14.68
N ILE A 250 15.51 -10.28 14.23
CA ILE A 250 15.54 -9.66 12.91
C ILE A 250 15.88 -8.17 13.04
N ALA A 251 16.97 -7.74 12.41
CA ALA A 251 17.28 -6.32 12.23
C ALA A 251 16.59 -5.81 10.96
N VAL A 252 15.76 -4.78 11.09
CA VAL A 252 14.97 -4.20 9.99
C VAL A 252 15.51 -2.82 9.67
N ALA A 253 15.91 -2.58 8.41
CA ALA A 253 16.24 -1.23 7.94
C ALA A 253 14.97 -0.37 7.89
N ARG A 254 15.04 0.86 8.43
CA ARG A 254 13.88 1.75 8.50
C ARG A 254 14.29 3.21 8.52
N ASP A 255 14.14 3.86 7.38
CA ASP A 255 14.21 5.31 7.17
C ASP A 255 13.56 5.66 5.83
N THR A 256 13.79 6.87 5.30
CA THR A 256 13.19 7.29 4.02
C THR A 256 13.69 6.51 2.81
N ALA A 257 14.85 5.85 2.89
CA ALA A 257 15.34 4.95 1.84
C ALA A 257 14.70 3.54 1.93
N PHE A 258 14.18 3.13 3.11
CA PHE A 258 13.67 1.78 3.41
C PHE A 258 12.33 1.84 4.15
N ALA A 259 11.33 2.51 3.56
CA ALA A 259 10.05 2.78 4.22
C ALA A 259 8.93 1.79 3.84
N PHE A 260 9.14 0.91 2.85
CA PHE A 260 8.08 0.08 2.28
C PHE A 260 8.01 -1.29 2.95
N ALA A 261 7.62 -1.31 4.22
CA ALA A 261 7.34 -2.55 4.97
C ALA A 261 5.88 -2.56 5.43
N TYR A 262 5.18 -3.67 5.21
CA TYR A 262 3.81 -3.84 5.69
C TYR A 262 3.77 -3.97 7.21
N PRO A 263 2.99 -3.13 7.93
CA PRO A 263 2.79 -3.28 9.37
C PRO A 263 2.33 -4.69 9.74
N ALA A 264 1.43 -5.28 8.96
CA ALA A 264 0.92 -6.63 9.17
C ALA A 264 2.01 -7.71 9.21
N MET A 265 3.02 -7.60 8.35
CA MET A 265 4.15 -8.54 8.32
C MET A 265 5.01 -8.42 9.58
N LEU A 266 5.41 -7.20 9.95
CA LEU A 266 6.24 -6.95 11.14
C LEU A 266 5.52 -7.33 12.44
N GLU A 267 4.23 -7.05 12.53
CA GLU A 267 3.39 -7.43 13.67
C GLU A 267 3.17 -8.94 13.72
N GLY A 268 2.98 -9.59 12.57
CA GLY A 268 2.91 -11.04 12.47
C GLY A 268 4.17 -11.72 12.99
N TRP A 269 5.36 -11.20 12.65
CA TRP A 269 6.63 -11.70 13.19
C TRP A 269 6.75 -11.51 14.71
N ARG A 270 6.34 -10.34 15.24
CA ARG A 270 6.31 -10.14 16.71
C ARG A 270 5.35 -11.10 17.40
N ALA A 271 4.17 -11.31 16.83
CA ALA A 271 3.20 -12.25 17.38
C ALA A 271 3.72 -13.70 17.37
N ALA A 272 4.61 -14.03 16.41
CA ALA A 272 5.33 -15.30 16.38
C ALA A 272 6.52 -15.38 17.38
N GLY A 273 6.72 -14.36 18.20
CA GLY A 273 7.79 -14.33 19.21
C GLY A 273 9.15 -13.83 18.69
N VAL A 274 9.17 -13.20 17.50
CA VAL A 274 10.42 -12.63 16.95
C VAL A 274 10.75 -11.31 17.63
N ASP A 275 12.02 -11.15 17.99
CA ASP A 275 12.59 -9.88 18.46
C ASP A 275 12.98 -9.03 17.24
N LEU A 276 12.31 -7.88 17.08
CA LEU A 276 12.56 -6.93 16.00
C LEU A 276 13.34 -5.71 16.49
N SER A 277 14.53 -5.53 15.96
CA SER A 277 15.31 -4.29 16.10
C SER A 277 15.23 -3.46 14.80
N PHE A 278 15.35 -2.14 14.93
CA PHE A 278 15.34 -1.22 13.80
C PHE A 278 16.62 -0.43 13.73
N PHE A 279 17.11 -0.19 12.52
CA PHE A 279 18.28 0.66 12.28
C PHE A 279 18.05 1.56 11.05
N SER A 280 18.67 2.73 11.06
CA SER A 280 18.59 3.71 9.96
C SER A 280 19.92 3.77 9.21
N PRO A 281 20.00 3.22 7.99
CA PRO A 281 21.18 3.40 7.14
C PRO A 281 21.53 4.87 6.87
N LEU A 282 20.53 5.72 6.69
CA LEU A 282 20.77 7.16 6.45
C LEU A 282 21.28 7.91 7.68
N ALA A 283 21.07 7.39 8.88
CA ALA A 283 21.65 7.90 10.12
C ALA A 283 23.02 7.28 10.46
N GLY A 284 23.66 6.61 9.51
CA GLY A 284 24.97 6.01 9.70
C GLY A 284 24.96 4.68 10.48
N GLN A 285 23.79 4.06 10.68
CA GLN A 285 23.65 2.81 11.42
C GLN A 285 23.77 1.59 10.50
N GLY A 286 24.25 0.47 11.08
CA GLY A 286 24.20 -0.87 10.49
C GLY A 286 23.31 -1.82 11.31
N PRO A 287 23.11 -3.07 10.82
CA PRO A 287 22.37 -4.07 11.56
C PRO A 287 23.09 -4.48 12.84
N MET A 288 22.34 -4.81 13.90
CA MET A 288 22.91 -5.32 15.15
C MET A 288 23.73 -6.60 14.91
N GLU A 289 24.89 -6.71 15.55
CA GLU A 289 25.77 -7.89 15.43
C GLU A 289 25.12 -9.19 15.92
N THR A 290 24.18 -9.09 16.87
CA THR A 290 23.46 -10.23 17.42
C THR A 290 22.27 -10.67 16.58
N ALA A 291 21.93 -9.96 15.51
CA ALA A 291 20.83 -10.33 14.61
C ALA A 291 21.20 -11.62 13.85
N ASP A 292 20.26 -12.55 13.82
CA ASP A 292 20.35 -13.79 13.03
C ASP A 292 19.66 -13.65 11.65
N ALA A 293 18.92 -12.53 11.46
CA ALA A 293 18.42 -12.13 10.17
C ALA A 293 18.42 -10.60 9.99
N VAL A 294 18.55 -10.14 8.75
CA VAL A 294 18.44 -8.73 8.35
C VAL A 294 17.38 -8.61 7.26
N TYR A 295 16.41 -7.73 7.46
CA TYR A 295 15.40 -7.40 6.46
C TYR A 295 15.61 -5.97 5.94
N LEU A 296 15.80 -5.86 4.64
CA LEU A 296 15.89 -4.60 3.92
C LEU A 296 14.60 -4.45 3.08
N PRO A 297 13.62 -3.68 3.55
CA PRO A 297 12.40 -3.46 2.77
C PRO A 297 12.64 -2.59 1.54
N GLY A 298 11.61 -2.41 0.72
CA GLY A 298 11.63 -1.46 -0.36
C GLY A 298 11.63 0.00 0.11
N GLY A 299 11.73 0.90 -0.84
CA GLY A 299 11.77 2.35 -0.61
C GLY A 299 12.35 3.09 -1.81
N TYR A 300 13.08 4.17 -1.51
CA TYR A 300 13.73 5.00 -2.52
C TYR A 300 15.25 5.08 -2.34
N PRO A 301 15.99 3.94 -2.35
CA PRO A 301 17.44 3.96 -2.15
C PRO A 301 18.18 4.71 -3.27
N GLU A 302 17.61 4.79 -4.48
CA GLU A 302 18.18 5.54 -5.61
C GLU A 302 18.25 7.06 -5.35
N LEU A 303 17.36 7.60 -4.52
CA LEU A 303 17.40 9.01 -4.12
C LEU A 303 18.48 9.28 -3.06
N HIS A 304 19.02 8.22 -2.47
CA HIS A 304 19.99 8.26 -1.39
C HIS A 304 21.25 7.41 -1.71
N ALA A 305 21.50 7.12 -3.00
CA ALA A 305 22.53 6.18 -3.40
C ALA A 305 23.94 6.58 -2.92
N GLY A 306 24.29 7.86 -3.01
CA GLY A 306 25.58 8.38 -2.51
C GLY A 306 25.74 8.19 -0.99
N PRO A 307 24.84 8.72 -0.16
CA PRO A 307 24.86 8.48 1.29
C PRO A 307 24.90 7.01 1.69
N LEU A 308 24.15 6.14 1.03
CA LEU A 308 24.17 4.69 1.31
C LEU A 308 25.52 4.05 0.95
N ALA A 309 26.07 4.38 -0.22
CA ALA A 309 27.38 3.90 -0.65
C ALA A 309 28.53 4.39 0.27
N GLY A 310 28.40 5.58 0.82
CA GLY A 310 29.36 6.16 1.78
C GLY A 310 29.24 5.62 3.20
N ASN A 311 28.18 4.89 3.53
CA ASN A 311 27.98 4.37 4.89
C ASN A 311 28.66 3.01 5.07
N ALA A 312 29.95 3.02 5.50
CA ALA A 312 30.71 1.81 5.78
C ALA A 312 30.08 0.95 6.88
N ALA A 313 29.56 1.55 7.96
CA ALA A 313 28.92 0.80 9.04
C ALA A 313 27.73 -0.02 8.55
N PHE A 314 26.96 0.51 7.60
CA PHE A 314 25.86 -0.21 6.99
C PHE A 314 26.33 -1.34 6.07
N LEU A 315 27.13 -1.01 5.03
CA LEU A 315 27.52 -1.99 4.02
C LEU A 315 28.42 -3.09 4.59
N ASP A 316 29.38 -2.74 5.45
CA ASP A 316 30.26 -3.73 6.13
C ASP A 316 29.47 -4.52 7.17
N GLY A 317 28.50 -3.91 7.84
CA GLY A 317 27.57 -4.59 8.74
C GLY A 317 26.76 -5.67 8.02
N LEU A 318 26.27 -5.41 6.80
CA LEU A 318 25.60 -6.41 5.96
C LEU A 318 26.54 -7.55 5.57
N ARG A 319 27.77 -7.22 5.11
CA ARG A 319 28.78 -8.22 4.76
C ARG A 319 29.17 -9.09 5.96
N ALA A 320 29.36 -8.48 7.12
CA ALA A 320 29.66 -9.18 8.36
C ALA A 320 28.50 -10.09 8.80
N ALA A 321 27.26 -9.63 8.70
CA ALA A 321 26.08 -10.45 8.98
C ALA A 321 26.01 -11.67 8.05
N ALA A 322 26.22 -11.47 6.74
CA ALA A 322 26.28 -12.57 5.77
C ALA A 322 27.42 -13.57 6.09
N ALA A 323 28.60 -13.08 6.44
CA ALA A 323 29.75 -13.92 6.80
C ALA A 323 29.51 -14.75 8.07
N ARG A 324 28.71 -14.23 9.02
CA ARG A 324 28.28 -14.98 10.23
C ARG A 324 27.17 -15.99 9.94
N GLY A 325 26.64 -16.04 8.73
CA GLY A 325 25.55 -16.95 8.33
C GLY A 325 24.15 -16.44 8.68
N ALA A 326 23.99 -15.15 8.99
CA ALA A 326 22.67 -14.55 9.13
C ALA A 326 21.90 -14.62 7.80
N VAL A 327 20.57 -14.67 7.87
CA VAL A 327 19.71 -14.51 6.70
C VAL A 327 19.65 -13.04 6.30
N LEU A 328 19.93 -12.70 5.06
CA LEU A 328 19.70 -11.37 4.51
C LEU A 328 18.61 -11.43 3.45
N TYR A 329 17.54 -10.67 3.64
CA TYR A 329 16.46 -10.60 2.69
C TYR A 329 16.19 -9.15 2.28
N GLY A 330 16.25 -8.88 0.98
CA GLY A 330 15.97 -7.58 0.39
C GLY A 330 14.78 -7.60 -0.56
N GLU A 331 13.84 -6.69 -0.37
CA GLU A 331 12.74 -6.45 -1.31
C GLU A 331 12.97 -5.15 -2.06
N CYS A 332 12.79 -5.15 -3.40
CA CYS A 332 12.84 -3.95 -4.25
C CYS A 332 14.08 -3.08 -3.97
N GLY A 333 13.95 -1.98 -3.24
CA GLY A 333 15.08 -1.13 -2.82
C GLY A 333 16.12 -1.88 -2.01
N GLY A 334 15.69 -2.71 -1.08
CA GLY A 334 16.59 -3.58 -0.31
C GLY A 334 17.34 -4.60 -1.16
N TYR A 335 16.70 -5.14 -2.19
CA TYR A 335 17.33 -6.04 -3.16
C TYR A 335 18.43 -5.33 -3.95
N MET A 336 18.16 -4.10 -4.41
CA MET A 336 19.15 -3.28 -5.11
C MET A 336 20.41 -3.03 -4.26
N VAL A 337 20.24 -2.76 -2.98
CA VAL A 337 21.36 -2.51 -2.05
C VAL A 337 22.17 -3.78 -1.74
N LEU A 338 21.55 -4.96 -1.78
CA LEU A 338 22.30 -6.23 -1.69
C LEU A 338 23.14 -6.52 -2.94
N GLY A 339 22.88 -5.85 -4.05
CA GLY A 339 23.61 -5.96 -5.32
C GLY A 339 25.02 -5.41 -5.28
N ARG A 340 25.71 -5.47 -6.42
CA ARG A 340 27.06 -4.93 -6.62
C ARG A 340 27.06 -3.42 -6.71
N GLY A 341 26.01 -2.84 -7.33
CA GLY A 341 25.94 -1.40 -7.54
C GLY A 341 24.61 -0.92 -8.09
N MET A 342 24.42 0.37 -7.96
CA MET A 342 23.26 1.10 -8.45
C MET A 342 23.72 2.37 -9.16
N GLU A 343 23.19 2.59 -10.36
CA GLU A 343 23.35 3.83 -11.12
C GLU A 343 22.15 4.73 -10.85
N ASP A 344 22.40 5.93 -10.36
CA ASP A 344 21.35 6.93 -10.08
C ASP A 344 20.76 7.56 -11.35
N ALA A 345 19.88 8.54 -11.17
CA ALA A 345 19.20 9.21 -12.29
C ALA A 345 20.16 10.04 -13.17
N ASP A 346 21.29 10.49 -12.60
CA ASP A 346 22.32 11.28 -13.28
C ASP A 346 23.38 10.39 -13.95
N GLY A 347 23.26 9.08 -13.84
CA GLY A 347 24.21 8.12 -14.40
C GLY A 347 25.44 7.86 -13.53
N THR A 348 25.45 8.36 -12.28
CA THR A 348 26.54 8.09 -11.35
C THR A 348 26.37 6.71 -10.74
N ARG A 349 27.44 5.92 -10.80
CA ARG A 349 27.47 4.56 -10.22
C ARG A 349 27.91 4.58 -8.78
N HIS A 350 27.14 3.92 -7.92
CA HIS A 350 27.37 3.79 -6.49
C HIS A 350 27.56 2.31 -6.15
N ALA A 351 28.67 1.98 -5.50
CA ALA A 351 28.92 0.61 -5.02
C ALA A 351 27.97 0.29 -3.86
N MET A 352 27.40 -0.91 -3.87
CA MET A 352 26.50 -1.40 -2.85
C MET A 352 27.13 -2.56 -2.06
N ALA A 353 26.33 -3.39 -1.39
CA ALA A 353 26.86 -4.46 -0.52
C ALA A 353 27.67 -5.52 -1.27
N GLY A 354 27.41 -5.75 -2.57
CA GLY A 354 28.13 -6.72 -3.39
C GLY A 354 27.87 -8.18 -3.02
N LEU A 355 26.77 -8.47 -2.35
CA LEU A 355 26.39 -9.80 -1.85
C LEU A 355 25.61 -10.61 -2.88
N LEU A 356 24.97 -9.95 -3.83
CA LEU A 356 24.23 -10.56 -4.93
C LEU A 356 24.76 -10.05 -6.28
N GLY A 357 24.65 -10.85 -7.33
CA GLY A 357 25.10 -10.52 -8.67
C GLY A 357 24.20 -9.56 -9.43
N LEU A 358 23.67 -8.53 -8.77
CA LEU A 358 22.72 -7.55 -9.30
C LEU A 358 23.40 -6.20 -9.52
N GLU A 359 23.14 -5.60 -10.69
CA GLU A 359 23.41 -4.18 -10.97
C GLU A 359 22.16 -3.51 -11.55
N THR A 360 21.80 -2.35 -11.06
CA THR A 360 20.58 -1.62 -11.45
C THR A 360 20.87 -0.21 -11.89
N SER A 361 19.95 0.39 -12.66
CA SER A 361 20.08 1.76 -13.16
C SER A 361 18.75 2.50 -13.11
N PHE A 362 18.81 3.78 -12.76
CA PHE A 362 17.73 4.76 -12.86
C PHE A 362 17.96 5.80 -13.97
N ALA A 363 19.06 5.74 -14.70
CA ALA A 363 19.34 6.63 -15.83
C ALA A 363 18.33 6.46 -16.99
N ARG A 364 17.81 5.24 -17.17
CA ARG A 364 16.73 4.92 -18.12
C ARG A 364 15.61 4.21 -17.38
N ARG A 365 14.69 4.98 -16.83
CA ARG A 365 13.57 4.47 -16.03
C ARG A 365 12.60 3.67 -16.89
N LYS A 366 12.22 2.47 -16.40
CA LYS A 366 11.17 1.64 -16.99
C LYS A 366 10.24 1.17 -15.89
N LEU A 367 8.95 1.47 -16.03
CA LEU A 367 7.93 1.01 -15.09
C LEU A 367 7.76 -0.50 -15.17
N HIS A 368 7.92 -1.17 -14.04
CA HIS A 368 7.53 -2.54 -13.80
C HIS A 368 6.44 -2.53 -12.73
N LEU A 369 5.23 -2.96 -13.12
CA LEU A 369 4.05 -2.91 -12.26
C LEU A 369 3.19 -4.14 -12.47
N GLY A 370 2.70 -4.71 -11.38
CA GLY A 370 1.66 -5.73 -11.40
C GLY A 370 1.77 -6.73 -10.27
N TYR A 371 0.70 -7.46 -10.07
CA TYR A 371 0.68 -8.59 -9.15
C TYR A 371 1.56 -9.73 -9.65
N ARG A 372 2.14 -10.46 -8.69
CA ARG A 372 3.02 -11.60 -8.94
C ARG A 372 2.64 -12.80 -8.07
N ARG A 373 2.60 -13.96 -8.71
CA ARG A 373 2.61 -15.26 -8.05
C ARG A 373 4.08 -15.69 -8.00
N ALA A 374 4.67 -15.75 -6.80
CA ALA A 374 6.07 -16.05 -6.60
C ALA A 374 6.20 -17.43 -5.94
N THR A 375 6.85 -18.37 -6.63
CA THR A 375 7.07 -19.73 -6.13
C THR A 375 8.56 -19.93 -5.88
N LEU A 376 8.95 -20.35 -4.67
CA LEU A 376 10.36 -20.59 -4.33
C LEU A 376 10.97 -21.63 -5.27
N ALA A 377 12.04 -21.27 -5.94
CA ALA A 377 12.78 -22.15 -6.85
C ALA A 377 13.51 -23.27 -6.09
N ALA A 378 13.91 -23.01 -4.85
CA ALA A 378 14.59 -23.96 -3.97
C ALA A 378 14.16 -23.74 -2.51
N ALA A 379 14.39 -24.71 -1.64
CA ALA A 379 14.18 -24.57 -0.20
C ALA A 379 15.13 -23.52 0.39
N GLY A 380 14.63 -22.70 1.31
CA GLY A 380 15.38 -21.62 1.94
C GLY A 380 14.67 -21.04 3.17
N PRO A 381 15.14 -19.88 3.66
CA PRO A 381 14.56 -19.26 4.85
C PRO A 381 13.06 -18.91 4.76
N LEU A 382 12.55 -18.67 3.55
CA LEU A 382 11.13 -18.38 3.32
C LEU A 382 10.25 -19.64 3.23
N GLY A 383 10.84 -20.85 3.19
CA GLY A 383 10.08 -22.10 3.14
C GLY A 383 10.73 -23.19 2.31
N GLY A 384 9.98 -24.29 2.10
CA GLY A 384 10.38 -25.40 1.23
C GLY A 384 10.35 -25.01 -0.26
N ALA A 385 11.06 -25.76 -1.11
CA ALA A 385 10.93 -25.62 -2.55
C ALA A 385 9.46 -25.77 -2.98
N GLY A 386 9.00 -24.91 -3.87
CA GLY A 386 7.61 -24.88 -4.31
C GLY A 386 6.66 -24.09 -3.37
N ALA A 387 7.13 -23.60 -2.21
CA ALA A 387 6.31 -22.69 -1.39
C ALA A 387 5.96 -21.44 -2.21
N ALA A 388 4.67 -21.09 -2.20
CA ALA A 388 4.13 -20.04 -3.05
C ALA A 388 3.64 -18.84 -2.24
N PHE A 389 3.84 -17.66 -2.79
CA PHE A 389 3.43 -16.37 -2.26
C PHE A 389 2.69 -15.58 -3.32
N ARG A 390 1.85 -14.65 -2.84
CA ARG A 390 1.34 -13.55 -3.64
C ARG A 390 1.99 -12.26 -3.21
N GLY A 391 2.28 -11.42 -4.19
CA GLY A 391 2.92 -10.15 -3.98
C GLY A 391 2.70 -9.23 -5.16
N HIS A 392 3.40 -8.12 -5.16
CA HIS A 392 3.40 -7.21 -6.31
C HIS A 392 4.82 -6.75 -6.62
N GLU A 393 4.99 -6.27 -7.82
CA GLU A 393 6.19 -5.60 -8.30
C GLU A 393 5.82 -4.17 -8.67
N PHE A 394 6.57 -3.20 -8.18
CA PHE A 394 6.39 -1.80 -8.50
C PHE A 394 7.71 -1.05 -8.36
N HIS A 395 8.43 -0.90 -9.46
CA HIS A 395 9.70 -0.16 -9.50
C HIS A 395 9.96 0.45 -10.87
N TYR A 396 10.90 1.38 -10.93
CA TYR A 396 11.36 2.03 -12.16
C TYR A 396 12.81 1.70 -12.51
N ALA A 397 13.48 0.88 -11.70
CA ALA A 397 14.83 0.45 -11.95
C ALA A 397 14.90 -0.42 -13.20
N SER A 398 15.91 -0.19 -14.04
CA SER A 398 16.32 -1.12 -15.08
C SER A 398 17.42 -2.04 -14.55
N ILE A 399 17.34 -3.33 -14.85
CA ILE A 399 18.36 -4.32 -14.49
C ILE A 399 19.46 -4.25 -15.55
N LEU A 400 20.69 -3.92 -15.14
CA LEU A 400 21.87 -3.94 -16.00
C LEU A 400 22.55 -5.32 -16.01
N ALA A 401 22.56 -5.98 -14.86
CA ALA A 401 23.03 -7.35 -14.69
C ALA A 401 22.27 -8.04 -13.57
N GLU A 402 21.90 -9.31 -13.76
CA GLU A 402 21.30 -10.18 -12.76
C GLU A 402 21.87 -11.58 -12.97
N GLN A 403 22.86 -11.97 -12.15
CA GLN A 403 23.62 -13.19 -12.31
C GLN A 403 23.60 -14.03 -11.03
N GLY A 404 23.10 -15.25 -11.11
CA GLY A 404 22.99 -16.17 -10.00
C GLY A 404 21.78 -17.10 -10.13
N ALA A 405 21.53 -17.88 -9.08
CA ALA A 405 20.34 -18.71 -9.01
C ALA A 405 19.12 -17.85 -8.71
N PRO A 406 17.98 -18.06 -9.40
CA PRO A 406 16.76 -17.31 -9.14
C PRO A 406 16.18 -17.67 -7.77
N LEU A 407 15.63 -16.67 -7.07
CA LEU A 407 14.90 -16.90 -5.82
C LEU A 407 13.52 -17.49 -6.08
N PHE A 408 12.82 -16.95 -7.06
CA PHE A 408 11.46 -17.34 -7.42
C PHE A 408 11.31 -17.73 -8.89
N ALA A 409 10.41 -18.67 -9.16
CA ALA A 409 9.70 -18.76 -10.43
C ALA A 409 8.46 -17.87 -10.32
N VAL A 410 8.27 -16.94 -11.25
CA VAL A 410 7.22 -15.92 -11.16
C VAL A 410 6.21 -16.07 -12.28
N ALA A 411 4.93 -15.87 -11.95
CA ALA A 411 3.85 -15.69 -12.91
C ALA A 411 3.09 -14.40 -12.62
N ASP A 412 2.40 -13.86 -13.63
CA ASP A 412 1.51 -12.70 -13.47
C ASP A 412 0.18 -13.06 -12.79
N ALA A 413 -0.70 -12.08 -12.64
CA ALA A 413 -2.00 -12.28 -11.99
C ALA A 413 -2.86 -13.36 -12.67
N PRO A 414 -3.01 -13.40 -14.03
CA PRO A 414 -3.74 -14.46 -14.71
C PRO A 414 -3.04 -15.83 -14.68
N GLY A 415 -1.73 -15.90 -14.37
CA GLY A 415 -0.95 -17.12 -14.27
C GLY A 415 0.01 -17.38 -15.42
N ALA A 416 0.23 -16.43 -16.33
CA ALA A 416 1.24 -16.56 -17.37
C ALA A 416 2.65 -16.49 -16.77
N ALA A 417 3.50 -17.45 -17.12
CA ALA A 417 4.87 -17.53 -16.61
C ALA A 417 5.71 -16.34 -17.08
N LEU A 418 6.41 -15.70 -16.16
CA LEU A 418 7.33 -14.58 -16.41
C LEU A 418 8.80 -14.99 -16.30
N GLY A 419 9.09 -16.22 -15.88
CA GLY A 419 10.44 -16.74 -15.70
C GLY A 419 10.94 -16.69 -14.26
N GLY A 420 12.26 -16.69 -14.08
CA GLY A 420 12.91 -16.54 -12.79
C GLY A 420 13.00 -15.07 -12.38
N ALA A 421 12.90 -14.79 -11.08
CA ALA A 421 13.06 -13.44 -10.54
C ALA A 421 13.80 -13.44 -9.22
N GLY A 422 14.58 -12.39 -9.01
CA GLY A 422 15.42 -12.25 -7.82
C GLY A 422 16.60 -13.22 -7.80
N LEU A 423 17.44 -13.07 -6.79
CA LEU A 423 18.66 -13.87 -6.65
C LEU A 423 18.74 -14.48 -5.25
N VAL A 424 19.41 -15.64 -5.19
CA VAL A 424 19.84 -16.28 -3.94
C VAL A 424 21.29 -16.68 -4.01
N ALA A 425 22.06 -16.37 -2.96
CA ALA A 425 23.45 -16.76 -2.75
C ALA A 425 23.63 -17.20 -1.28
N GLY A 426 23.58 -18.49 -1.03
CA GLY A 426 23.59 -19.04 0.31
C GLY A 426 22.35 -18.58 1.13
N ARG A 427 22.57 -17.76 2.17
CA ARG A 427 21.48 -17.21 3.01
C ARG A 427 21.15 -15.75 2.68
N VAL A 428 21.78 -15.19 1.64
CA VAL A 428 21.47 -13.86 1.12
C VAL A 428 20.52 -14.01 -0.06
N MET A 429 19.39 -13.32 -0.02
CA MET A 429 18.37 -13.42 -1.05
C MET A 429 17.61 -12.09 -1.21
N GLY A 430 17.02 -11.89 -2.36
CA GLY A 430 16.16 -10.74 -2.62
C GLY A 430 15.52 -10.77 -3.98
N SER A 431 14.50 -9.95 -4.17
CA SER A 431 13.83 -9.76 -5.45
C SER A 431 13.13 -8.41 -5.51
N PHE A 432 12.66 -8.02 -6.70
CA PHE A 432 11.77 -6.87 -6.88
C PHE A 432 10.32 -7.17 -6.45
N VAL A 433 9.98 -8.42 -6.19
CA VAL A 433 8.65 -8.80 -5.71
C VAL A 433 8.55 -8.48 -4.22
N HIS A 434 7.59 -7.65 -3.87
CA HIS A 434 7.17 -7.42 -2.48
C HIS A 434 6.17 -8.50 -2.09
N LEU A 435 6.49 -9.30 -1.09
CA LEU A 435 5.61 -10.37 -0.61
C LEU A 435 4.49 -9.80 0.26
N ILE A 436 3.25 -10.22 0.01
CA ILE A 436 2.06 -9.79 0.75
C ILE A 436 1.54 -10.91 1.63
N ASP A 437 1.33 -12.10 1.08
CA ASP A 437 0.82 -13.24 1.84
C ASP A 437 1.29 -14.56 1.20
N ALA A 438 1.32 -15.63 1.99
CA ALA A 438 1.46 -16.97 1.45
C ALA A 438 0.26 -17.27 0.54
N ALA A 439 0.50 -17.94 -0.59
CA ALA A 439 -0.59 -18.42 -1.42
C ALA A 439 -1.32 -19.55 -0.68
N ALA A 440 -2.63 -19.67 -0.91
CA ALA A 440 -3.35 -20.85 -0.50
C ALA A 440 -2.76 -22.10 -1.19
N PRO A 441 -2.66 -23.24 -0.51
CA PRO A 441 -2.14 -24.48 -1.06
C PRO A 441 -2.94 -24.98 -2.27
#